data_9a0c5ba54100554b6d3d6b6164137b22
#
_entry.id   9a0c5ba54100554b6d3d6b6164137b22
#
_cell.length_a   1.000
_cell.length_b   1.000
_cell.length_c   1.000
_cell.angle_alpha   90.00
_cell.angle_beta   90.00
_cell.angle_gamma   90.00
#
_symmetry.space_group_name_H-M   'P 1'
#
loop_
_entity.id
_entity.type
_entity.pdbx_description
1 polymer ?
#
loop_
_entity_poly.entity_id
_entity_poly.type
_entity_poly.pdbx_seq_one_letter_code
_entity_poly.pdbx_strand_id
1 'polypeptide(L)'
;MSERKEVYVLGHRNPDTDSICSAIAYADDKNKENDGNHYVAARAGQISSETSYVLQRFGMRQPTYVNNIGTRVRDMEIRKIPGINEGISMKKAWSMMAEMNAVTLPIVDANNVLDGIITINDIATSYMENQDSTMIAKAKTPYCNILETLEAKMLVGDPDAVFEHGNVVIAVANPDVMENYIEKDDMVITGNRYESQLSAIESGAGCILVCLGAEVSRSIQKLARDNNCAVLTTPLDTYTVAHRISQCMPVKA
;
A
#
# COMPACT_ATOMS: atom_id res chain seq x y z
N MET A 1 33.73 -9.40 -14.50
CA MET A 1 34.16 -8.27 -15.34
C MET A 1 32.91 -7.42 -15.49
N SER A 2 32.88 -6.19 -14.99
CA SER A 2 31.74 -5.31 -15.21
C SER A 2 31.68 -4.98 -16.70
N GLU A 3 30.53 -5.20 -17.33
CA GLU A 3 30.30 -4.75 -18.71
C GLU A 3 30.51 -3.23 -18.76
N ARG A 4 31.40 -2.79 -19.65
CA ARG A 4 31.59 -1.35 -19.91
C ARG A 4 30.28 -0.80 -20.50
N LYS A 5 29.76 0.26 -19.93
CA LYS A 5 28.56 0.92 -20.41
C LYS A 5 28.85 1.58 -21.76
N GLU A 6 28.09 1.23 -22.79
CA GLU A 6 28.14 1.96 -24.08
C GLU A 6 27.46 3.32 -23.94
N VAL A 7 28.19 4.37 -24.37
CA VAL A 7 27.71 5.76 -24.41
C VAL A 7 27.76 6.28 -25.84
N TYR A 8 26.60 6.52 -26.42
CA TYR A 8 26.49 7.07 -27.76
C TYR A 8 26.72 8.57 -27.74
N VAL A 9 27.66 9.04 -28.57
CA VAL A 9 27.95 10.46 -28.77
C VAL A 9 27.26 10.91 -30.07
N LEU A 10 26.24 11.75 -29.93
CA LEU A 10 25.44 12.25 -31.06
C LEU A 10 25.55 13.76 -31.16
N GLY A 11 25.54 14.26 -32.41
CA GLY A 11 25.36 15.66 -32.71
C GLY A 11 23.90 15.99 -33.05
N HIS A 12 23.69 16.80 -34.09
CA HIS A 12 22.37 17.23 -34.51
C HIS A 12 21.49 16.10 -35.06
N ARG A 13 20.16 16.25 -34.96
CA ARG A 13 19.20 15.30 -35.54
C ARG A 13 19.38 15.15 -37.06
N ASN A 14 19.65 16.27 -37.74
CA ASN A 14 20.04 16.31 -39.15
C ASN A 14 21.53 16.66 -39.20
N PRO A 15 22.41 15.66 -39.14
CA PRO A 15 23.82 15.90 -38.91
C PRO A 15 24.48 16.51 -40.17
N ASP A 16 25.20 17.61 -39.97
CA ASP A 16 26.14 18.19 -40.93
C ASP A 16 27.54 17.61 -40.73
N THR A 17 28.49 18.04 -41.54
CA THR A 17 29.86 17.55 -41.49
C THR A 17 30.53 17.83 -40.14
N ASP A 18 30.29 19.01 -39.57
CA ASP A 18 30.83 19.40 -38.27
C ASP A 18 30.28 18.50 -37.12
N SER A 19 28.98 18.30 -37.12
CA SER A 19 28.30 17.43 -36.15
C SER A 19 28.84 15.99 -36.16
N ILE A 20 29.08 15.43 -37.33
CA ILE A 20 29.64 14.07 -37.49
C ILE A 20 31.11 14.00 -37.06
N CYS A 21 31.93 14.98 -37.51
CA CYS A 21 33.36 14.99 -37.15
C CYS A 21 33.57 15.24 -35.66
N SER A 22 32.80 16.12 -35.05
CA SER A 22 32.82 16.39 -33.61
C SER A 22 32.43 15.17 -32.80
N ALA A 23 31.40 14.43 -33.20
CA ALA A 23 31.00 13.19 -32.50
C ALA A 23 32.11 12.12 -32.55
N ILE A 24 32.76 11.98 -33.70
CA ILE A 24 33.89 11.02 -33.84
C ILE A 24 35.07 11.44 -32.95
N ALA A 25 35.49 12.71 -33.04
CA ALA A 25 36.62 13.22 -32.26
C ALA A 25 36.37 13.14 -30.74
N TYR A 26 35.18 13.51 -30.30
CA TYR A 26 34.83 13.45 -28.88
C TYR A 26 34.78 12.01 -28.35
N ALA A 27 34.20 11.08 -29.11
CA ALA A 27 34.17 9.68 -28.71
C ALA A 27 35.59 9.09 -28.63
N ASP A 28 36.50 9.43 -29.57
CA ASP A 28 37.88 8.98 -29.53
C ASP A 28 38.65 9.54 -28.32
N ASP A 29 38.46 10.84 -28.07
CA ASP A 29 39.11 11.52 -26.94
C ASP A 29 38.65 10.93 -25.60
N LYS A 30 37.35 10.77 -25.40
CA LYS A 30 36.77 10.15 -24.18
C LYS A 30 37.19 8.70 -23.96
N ASN A 31 37.36 7.93 -25.03
CA ASN A 31 37.86 6.55 -24.89
C ASN A 31 39.32 6.48 -24.42
N LYS A 32 40.11 7.56 -24.63
CA LYS A 32 41.47 7.65 -24.09
C LYS A 32 41.52 7.94 -22.61
N GLU A 33 40.52 8.60 -22.05
CA GLU A 33 40.42 8.87 -20.59
C GLU A 33 40.20 7.61 -19.76
N ASN A 34 39.70 6.52 -20.37
CA ASN A 34 39.49 5.20 -19.76
C ASN A 34 38.70 5.25 -18.43
N ASP A 35 37.61 6.01 -18.42
CA ASP A 35 36.71 6.24 -17.26
C ASP A 35 35.77 5.06 -16.94
N GLY A 36 35.96 3.91 -17.61
CA GLY A 36 35.13 2.72 -17.44
C GLY A 36 33.96 2.62 -18.43
N ASN A 37 33.71 3.65 -19.23
CA ASN A 37 32.72 3.63 -20.30
C ASN A 37 33.34 3.30 -21.66
N HIS A 38 32.52 2.98 -22.65
CA HIS A 38 32.90 2.85 -24.04
C HIS A 38 32.08 3.82 -24.87
N TYR A 39 32.74 4.85 -25.43
CA TYR A 39 32.09 5.91 -26.21
C TYR A 39 32.06 5.53 -27.68
N VAL A 40 30.87 5.57 -28.29
CA VAL A 40 30.62 5.21 -29.68
C VAL A 40 30.06 6.41 -30.42
N ALA A 41 30.77 6.87 -31.44
CA ALA A 41 30.26 7.92 -32.32
C ALA A 41 29.00 7.44 -33.05
N ALA A 42 27.93 8.24 -32.98
CA ALA A 42 26.63 7.89 -33.54
C ALA A 42 26.02 9.06 -34.29
N ARG A 43 24.99 8.78 -35.08
CA ARG A 43 24.21 9.78 -35.83
C ARG A 43 22.72 9.47 -35.78
N ALA A 44 21.90 10.50 -35.72
CA ALA A 44 20.45 10.38 -35.70
C ALA A 44 19.78 10.62 -37.07
N GLY A 45 20.54 10.96 -38.08
CA GLY A 45 20.06 11.26 -39.44
C GLY A 45 20.97 10.74 -40.54
N GLN A 46 20.57 11.02 -41.80
CA GLN A 46 21.39 10.69 -42.97
C GLN A 46 22.56 11.66 -43.09
N ILE A 47 23.70 11.14 -43.51
CA ILE A 47 24.87 11.98 -43.80
C ILE A 47 24.78 12.59 -45.21
N SER A 48 25.30 13.79 -45.36
CA SER A 48 25.41 14.47 -46.63
C SER A 48 26.49 13.87 -47.54
N SER A 49 26.47 14.19 -48.83
CA SER A 49 27.53 13.81 -49.76
C SER A 49 28.86 14.44 -49.36
N GLU A 50 28.85 15.67 -48.86
CA GLU A 50 30.02 16.36 -48.32
C GLU A 50 30.64 15.59 -47.15
N THR A 51 29.80 15.24 -46.13
CA THR A 51 30.24 14.44 -44.99
C THR A 51 30.83 13.10 -45.45
N SER A 52 30.16 12.43 -46.41
CA SER A 52 30.65 11.16 -46.94
C SER A 52 32.01 11.30 -47.61
N TYR A 53 32.23 12.38 -48.37
CA TYR A 53 33.51 12.68 -48.99
C TYR A 53 34.60 12.91 -47.95
N VAL A 54 34.32 13.72 -46.91
CA VAL A 54 35.28 14.00 -45.83
C VAL A 54 35.66 12.70 -45.09
N LEU A 55 34.70 11.89 -44.69
CA LEU A 55 34.98 10.63 -44.01
C LEU A 55 35.83 9.69 -44.88
N GLN A 56 35.49 9.55 -46.14
CA GLN A 56 36.26 8.74 -47.10
C GLN A 56 37.69 9.28 -47.28
N ARG A 57 37.84 10.59 -47.39
CA ARG A 57 39.15 11.26 -47.59
C ARG A 57 40.11 11.02 -46.44
N PHE A 58 39.59 10.90 -45.19
CA PHE A 58 40.38 10.64 -43.99
C PHE A 58 40.35 9.18 -43.54
N GLY A 59 39.77 8.27 -44.32
CA GLY A 59 39.72 6.84 -43.97
C GLY A 59 38.85 6.51 -42.73
N MET A 60 37.91 7.42 -42.36
CA MET A 60 37.06 7.26 -41.20
C MET A 60 35.80 6.47 -41.56
N ARG A 61 35.38 5.63 -40.60
CA ARG A 61 34.09 4.91 -40.73
C ARG A 61 32.93 5.83 -40.40
N GLN A 62 31.79 5.58 -41.06
CA GLN A 62 30.58 6.31 -40.73
C GLN A 62 30.14 5.97 -39.29
N PRO A 63 29.69 6.98 -38.49
CA PRO A 63 29.10 6.76 -37.19
C PRO A 63 27.89 5.83 -37.23
N THR A 64 27.67 5.10 -36.12
CA THR A 64 26.54 4.19 -35.96
C THR A 64 25.21 4.94 -36.11
N TYR A 65 24.31 4.46 -36.96
CA TYR A 65 22.99 5.05 -37.11
C TYR A 65 22.09 4.64 -35.96
N VAL A 66 21.55 5.63 -35.25
CA VAL A 66 20.58 5.42 -34.14
C VAL A 66 19.26 6.06 -34.57
N ASN A 67 18.28 5.24 -34.89
CA ASN A 67 16.98 5.68 -35.41
C ASN A 67 16.00 6.15 -34.27
N ASN A 68 16.25 5.78 -33.03
CA ASN A 68 15.42 6.15 -31.92
C ASN A 68 16.28 6.38 -30.65
N ILE A 69 16.28 7.64 -30.20
CA ILE A 69 16.93 8.09 -28.95
C ILE A 69 15.91 8.43 -27.86
N GLY A 70 14.63 8.10 -28.07
CA GLY A 70 13.59 8.30 -27.07
C GLY A 70 13.83 7.45 -25.83
N THR A 71 13.48 7.99 -24.69
CA THR A 71 13.52 7.28 -23.40
C THR A 71 12.72 5.98 -23.46
N ARG A 72 13.31 4.89 -23.01
CA ARG A 72 12.67 3.58 -22.93
C ARG A 72 12.33 3.27 -21.50
N VAL A 73 11.37 2.37 -21.28
CA VAL A 73 11.01 1.91 -19.93
C VAL A 73 12.25 1.41 -19.15
N ARG A 74 13.19 0.72 -19.82
CA ARG A 74 14.44 0.25 -19.21
C ARG A 74 15.38 1.36 -18.75
N ASP A 75 15.23 2.58 -19.30
CA ASP A 75 16.06 3.74 -18.99
C ASP A 75 15.46 4.55 -17.82
N MET A 76 14.27 4.15 -17.34
CA MET A 76 13.60 4.76 -16.20
C MET A 76 14.08 4.12 -14.90
N GLU A 77 14.27 4.94 -13.90
CA GLU A 77 14.46 4.47 -12.53
C GLU A 77 13.11 4.00 -11.97
N ILE A 78 12.86 2.68 -12.07
CA ILE A 78 11.63 2.09 -11.58
C ILE A 78 11.83 1.69 -10.12
N ARG A 79 11.10 2.35 -9.25
CA ARG A 79 11.09 2.05 -7.83
C ARG A 79 10.38 0.72 -7.57
N LYS A 80 11.05 -0.21 -6.92
CA LYS A 80 10.46 -1.49 -6.53
C LYS A 80 9.70 -1.31 -5.22
N ILE A 81 8.38 -1.45 -5.28
CA ILE A 81 7.50 -1.44 -4.11
C ILE A 81 6.95 -2.87 -3.95
N PRO A 82 7.03 -3.47 -2.74
CA PRO A 82 6.49 -4.81 -2.50
C PRO A 82 4.96 -4.78 -2.63
N GLY A 83 4.39 -5.89 -3.13
CA GLY A 83 2.96 -6.10 -3.12
C GLY A 83 2.44 -6.36 -1.70
N ILE A 84 1.21 -5.97 -1.45
CA ILE A 84 0.49 -6.20 -0.20
C ILE A 84 -0.65 -7.19 -0.41
N ASN A 85 -1.00 -7.94 0.65
CA ASN A 85 -2.16 -8.83 0.61
C ASN A 85 -3.46 -8.01 0.73
N GLU A 86 -4.52 -8.44 0.03
CA GLU A 86 -5.84 -7.80 0.02
C GLU A 86 -6.52 -7.70 1.40
N GLY A 87 -6.18 -8.63 2.31
CA GLY A 87 -6.77 -8.72 3.64
C GLY A 87 -6.16 -7.81 4.70
N ILE A 88 -5.04 -7.12 4.43
CA ILE A 88 -4.44 -6.22 5.43
C ILE A 88 -5.34 -5.02 5.70
N SER A 89 -5.24 -4.45 6.92
CA SER A 89 -6.03 -3.28 7.30
C SER A 89 -5.62 -2.02 6.52
N MET A 90 -6.59 -1.09 6.33
CA MET A 90 -6.33 0.25 5.80
C MET A 90 -5.23 0.96 6.61
N LYS A 91 -5.24 0.78 7.95
CA LYS A 91 -4.19 1.31 8.84
C LYS A 91 -2.81 0.78 8.48
N LYS A 92 -2.70 -0.51 8.23
CA LYS A 92 -1.44 -1.16 7.86
C LYS A 92 -0.94 -0.65 6.51
N ALA A 93 -1.82 -0.58 5.51
CA ALA A 93 -1.49 -0.04 4.19
C ALA A 93 -1.00 1.41 4.28
N TRP A 94 -1.68 2.27 5.05
CA TRP A 94 -1.25 3.65 5.30
C TRP A 94 0.15 3.71 5.92
N SER A 95 0.42 2.89 6.95
CA SER A 95 1.72 2.86 7.61
C SER A 95 2.83 2.46 6.63
N MET A 96 2.59 1.45 5.78
CA MET A 96 3.53 1.02 4.74
C MET A 96 3.78 2.11 3.69
N MET A 97 2.72 2.84 3.27
CA MET A 97 2.86 3.99 2.37
C MET A 97 3.76 5.07 2.97
N ALA A 98 3.56 5.39 4.26
CA ALA A 98 4.35 6.39 4.97
C ALA A 98 5.83 5.97 5.11
N GLU A 99 6.09 4.74 5.54
CA GLU A 99 7.45 4.20 5.70
C GLU A 99 8.22 4.17 4.36
N MET A 100 7.54 3.76 3.29
CA MET A 100 8.13 3.68 1.97
C MET A 100 8.10 5.01 1.21
N ASN A 101 7.49 6.07 1.76
CA ASN A 101 7.20 7.31 1.04
C ASN A 101 6.54 7.04 -0.32
N ALA A 102 5.55 6.17 -0.35
CA ALA A 102 4.80 5.75 -1.53
C ALA A 102 3.36 6.27 -1.45
N VAL A 103 2.80 6.67 -2.57
CA VAL A 103 1.40 7.15 -2.67
C VAL A 103 0.45 6.06 -3.19
N THR A 104 1.02 4.91 -3.59
CA THR A 104 0.29 3.78 -4.17
C THR A 104 1.00 2.49 -3.78
N LEU A 105 0.23 1.46 -3.41
CA LEU A 105 0.72 0.11 -3.18
C LEU A 105 0.01 -0.86 -4.13
N PRO A 106 0.74 -1.81 -4.74
CA PRO A 106 0.12 -2.90 -5.49
C PRO A 106 -0.49 -3.91 -4.53
N ILE A 107 -1.72 -4.35 -4.80
CA ILE A 107 -2.38 -5.47 -4.12
C ILE A 107 -2.09 -6.73 -4.94
N VAL A 108 -1.63 -7.78 -4.28
CA VAL A 108 -1.26 -9.03 -4.94
C VAL A 108 -1.95 -10.22 -4.29
N ASP A 109 -2.20 -11.24 -5.10
CA ASP A 109 -2.72 -12.53 -4.64
C ASP A 109 -1.63 -13.41 -3.98
N ALA A 110 -2.02 -14.61 -3.53
CA ALA A 110 -1.11 -15.58 -2.92
C ALA A 110 0.05 -16.05 -3.84
N ASN A 111 -0.10 -15.86 -5.16
CA ASN A 111 0.92 -16.19 -6.17
C ASN A 111 1.77 -14.97 -6.54
N ASN A 112 1.62 -13.84 -5.83
CA ASN A 112 2.28 -12.56 -6.11
C ASN A 112 1.90 -11.99 -7.50
N VAL A 113 0.70 -12.29 -7.98
CA VAL A 113 0.13 -11.70 -9.19
C VAL A 113 -0.64 -10.44 -8.83
N LEU A 114 -0.48 -9.39 -9.61
CA LEU A 114 -1.16 -8.11 -9.40
C LEU A 114 -2.68 -8.29 -9.55
N ASP A 115 -3.43 -7.97 -8.49
CA ASP A 115 -4.89 -8.04 -8.42
C ASP A 115 -5.54 -6.64 -8.38
N GLY A 116 -4.80 -5.65 -7.87
CA GLY A 116 -5.27 -4.28 -7.81
C GLY A 116 -4.20 -3.31 -7.31
N ILE A 117 -4.62 -2.10 -7.07
CA ILE A 117 -3.81 -1.06 -6.44
C ILE A 117 -4.64 -0.33 -5.38
N ILE A 118 -4.00 0.12 -4.32
CA ILE A 118 -4.58 1.06 -3.36
C ILE A 118 -3.76 2.34 -3.34
N THR A 119 -4.44 3.47 -3.30
CA THR A 119 -3.82 4.80 -3.28
C THR A 119 -4.15 5.54 -1.98
N ILE A 120 -3.41 6.61 -1.70
CA ILE A 120 -3.75 7.53 -0.59
C ILE A 120 -5.18 8.09 -0.76
N ASN A 121 -5.61 8.34 -2.01
CA ASN A 121 -6.95 8.85 -2.29
C ASN A 121 -8.03 7.84 -1.88
N ASP A 122 -7.83 6.55 -2.14
CA ASP A 122 -8.79 5.52 -1.75
C ASP A 122 -8.93 5.44 -0.22
N ILE A 123 -7.81 5.50 0.51
CA ILE A 123 -7.82 5.53 1.98
C ILE A 123 -8.52 6.79 2.49
N ALA A 124 -8.23 7.96 1.91
CA ALA A 124 -8.85 9.22 2.31
C ALA A 124 -10.36 9.22 2.03
N THR A 125 -10.79 8.74 0.85
CA THR A 125 -12.19 8.60 0.47
C THR A 125 -12.93 7.66 1.41
N SER A 126 -12.37 6.48 1.68
CA SER A 126 -12.95 5.52 2.62
C SER A 126 -13.12 6.13 4.02
N TYR A 127 -12.15 6.90 4.49
CA TYR A 127 -12.22 7.55 5.79
C TYR A 127 -13.23 8.69 5.86
N MET A 128 -13.42 9.45 4.78
CA MET A 128 -14.29 10.63 4.74
C MET A 128 -15.76 10.31 4.39
N GLU A 129 -15.97 9.32 3.54
CA GLU A 129 -17.31 9.04 3.00
C GLU A 129 -18.04 7.93 3.76
N ASN A 130 -17.32 7.00 4.35
CA ASN A 130 -17.90 5.83 5.02
C ASN A 130 -17.94 6.04 6.53
N GLN A 131 -19.06 6.44 7.08
CA GLN A 131 -19.31 6.57 8.52
C GLN A 131 -20.57 5.82 8.98
N ASP A 132 -20.87 4.71 8.31
CA ASP A 132 -21.96 3.82 8.66
C ASP A 132 -21.48 2.78 9.69
N SER A 133 -22.29 2.55 10.74
CA SER A 133 -22.00 1.56 11.79
C SER A 133 -21.85 0.12 11.27
N THR A 134 -22.38 -0.18 10.07
CA THR A 134 -22.33 -1.51 9.44
C THR A 134 -21.08 -1.74 8.60
N MET A 135 -20.26 -0.72 8.36
CA MET A 135 -19.21 -0.80 7.33
C MET A 135 -18.14 -1.86 7.61
N ILE A 136 -17.72 -2.04 8.86
CA ILE A 136 -16.71 -3.07 9.18
C ILE A 136 -17.25 -4.49 8.99
N ALA A 137 -18.55 -4.69 9.19
CA ALA A 137 -19.21 -5.96 8.91
C ALA A 137 -19.37 -6.19 7.40
N LYS A 138 -19.84 -5.17 6.66
CA LYS A 138 -19.94 -5.21 5.19
C LYS A 138 -18.60 -5.47 4.51
N ALA A 139 -17.53 -4.91 5.06
CA ALA A 139 -16.16 -5.13 4.62
C ALA A 139 -15.59 -6.51 5.00
N LYS A 140 -16.36 -7.32 5.74
CA LYS A 140 -15.91 -8.62 6.27
C LYS A 140 -14.56 -8.53 6.96
N THR A 141 -14.52 -7.67 7.97
CA THR A 141 -13.25 -7.30 8.64
C THR A 141 -12.71 -8.43 9.50
N PRO A 142 -11.50 -8.95 9.23
CA PRO A 142 -10.87 -9.96 10.07
C PRO A 142 -10.61 -9.45 11.50
N TYR A 143 -10.85 -10.27 12.51
CA TYR A 143 -10.53 -9.88 13.90
C TYR A 143 -9.05 -9.56 14.09
N CYS A 144 -8.14 -10.21 13.39
CA CYS A 144 -6.71 -9.88 13.45
C CYS A 144 -6.43 -8.41 13.07
N ASN A 145 -7.14 -7.82 12.10
CA ASN A 145 -7.05 -6.41 11.76
C ASN A 145 -7.55 -5.50 12.89
N ILE A 146 -8.65 -5.90 13.55
CA ILE A 146 -9.21 -5.18 14.70
C ILE A 146 -8.22 -5.20 15.85
N LEU A 147 -7.65 -6.37 16.14
CA LEU A 147 -6.65 -6.54 17.20
C LEU A 147 -5.39 -5.69 16.93
N GLU A 148 -4.83 -5.73 15.71
CA GLU A 148 -3.63 -4.95 15.35
C GLU A 148 -3.92 -3.45 15.42
N THR A 149 -5.01 -2.99 14.79
CA THR A 149 -5.32 -1.57 14.64
C THR A 149 -5.69 -0.89 15.96
N LEU A 150 -6.42 -1.60 16.81
CA LEU A 150 -6.90 -1.09 18.10
C LEU A 150 -6.00 -1.50 19.28
N GLU A 151 -4.83 -2.07 19.01
CA GLU A 151 -3.91 -2.53 20.06
C GLU A 151 -4.62 -3.47 21.06
N ALA A 152 -5.58 -4.24 20.54
CA ALA A 152 -6.48 -5.05 21.35
C ALA A 152 -5.96 -6.47 21.57
N LYS A 153 -6.47 -7.12 22.62
CA LYS A 153 -6.24 -8.53 22.91
C LYS A 153 -7.58 -9.25 22.92
N MET A 154 -7.63 -10.44 22.34
CA MET A 154 -8.80 -11.30 22.41
C MET A 154 -8.74 -12.15 23.66
N LEU A 155 -9.80 -12.09 24.48
CA LEU A 155 -9.97 -12.89 25.68
C LEU A 155 -10.89 -14.09 25.47
N VAL A 156 -11.86 -13.95 24.56
CA VAL A 156 -12.80 -14.99 24.11
C VAL A 156 -13.02 -14.81 22.62
N GLY A 157 -13.04 -15.90 21.87
CA GLY A 157 -13.28 -15.91 20.41
C GLY A 157 -12.14 -16.54 19.63
N ASP A 158 -12.19 -16.39 18.32
CA ASP A 158 -11.20 -16.85 17.37
C ASP A 158 -10.59 -15.64 16.63
N PRO A 159 -9.27 -15.37 16.77
CA PRO A 159 -8.63 -14.25 16.10
C PRO A 159 -8.59 -14.37 14.56
N ASP A 160 -8.75 -15.58 14.04
CA ASP A 160 -8.78 -15.84 12.58
C ASP A 160 -10.19 -15.71 11.99
N ALA A 161 -11.22 -15.53 12.85
CA ALA A 161 -12.59 -15.29 12.40
C ALA A 161 -12.75 -13.88 11.80
N VAL A 162 -13.89 -13.68 11.15
CA VAL A 162 -14.25 -12.44 10.46
C VAL A 162 -15.49 -11.84 11.11
N PHE A 163 -15.48 -10.53 11.32
CA PHE A 163 -16.66 -9.76 11.70
C PHE A 163 -17.44 -9.41 10.42
N GLU A 164 -18.56 -10.09 10.19
CA GLU A 164 -19.32 -9.98 8.93
C GLU A 164 -20.81 -9.66 9.13
N HIS A 165 -21.28 -9.52 10.37
CA HIS A 165 -22.66 -9.20 10.71
C HIS A 165 -22.71 -8.19 11.87
N GLY A 166 -23.80 -7.41 11.91
CA GLY A 166 -24.07 -6.45 12.97
C GLY A 166 -23.51 -5.06 12.75
N ASN A 167 -23.77 -4.20 13.71
CA ASN A 167 -23.35 -2.80 13.76
C ASN A 167 -22.25 -2.60 14.78
N VAL A 168 -21.56 -1.47 14.70
CA VAL A 168 -20.72 -0.98 15.78
C VAL A 168 -21.56 -0.04 16.66
N VAL A 169 -21.75 -0.40 17.92
CA VAL A 169 -22.57 0.34 18.89
C VAL A 169 -21.70 0.74 20.09
N ILE A 170 -21.88 1.97 20.58
CA ILE A 170 -21.19 2.45 21.79
C ILE A 170 -22.16 2.38 22.97
N ALA A 171 -21.80 1.64 24.01
CA ALA A 171 -22.60 1.44 25.22
C ALA A 171 -22.52 2.67 26.15
N VAL A 172 -23.21 3.75 25.82
CA VAL A 172 -23.24 5.00 26.61
C VAL A 172 -24.49 5.16 27.47
N ALA A 173 -25.56 4.45 27.14
CA ALA A 173 -26.82 4.52 27.87
C ALA A 173 -26.85 3.59 29.12
N ASN A 174 -27.89 3.73 29.95
CA ASN A 174 -28.14 2.76 31.03
C ASN A 174 -28.49 1.40 30.42
N PRO A 175 -28.22 0.28 31.12
CA PRO A 175 -28.51 -1.08 30.64
C PRO A 175 -29.91 -1.26 30.09
N ASP A 176 -30.93 -0.80 30.81
CA ASP A 176 -32.36 -0.90 30.43
C ASP A 176 -32.69 -0.20 29.11
N VAL A 177 -31.90 0.83 28.74
CA VAL A 177 -32.05 1.55 27.45
C VAL A 177 -31.23 0.88 26.37
N MET A 178 -30.07 0.31 26.74
CA MET A 178 -29.18 -0.35 25.79
C MET A 178 -29.80 -1.57 25.15
N GLU A 179 -30.64 -2.35 25.86
CA GLU A 179 -31.37 -3.51 25.35
C GLU A 179 -32.19 -3.17 24.07
N ASN A 180 -32.63 -1.91 23.94
CA ASN A 180 -33.38 -1.46 22.75
C ASN A 180 -32.51 -1.02 21.56
N TYR A 181 -31.20 -0.91 21.73
CA TYR A 181 -30.25 -0.42 20.72
C TYR A 181 -29.24 -1.47 20.27
N ILE A 182 -29.08 -2.56 21.02
CA ILE A 182 -28.17 -3.65 20.68
C ILE A 182 -28.96 -4.70 19.93
N GLU A 183 -28.54 -4.96 18.71
CA GLU A 183 -29.09 -6.03 17.87
C GLU A 183 -28.18 -7.25 17.90
N LYS A 184 -28.72 -8.34 17.37
CA LYS A 184 -27.96 -9.59 17.27
C LYS A 184 -26.70 -9.36 16.41
N ASP A 185 -25.61 -9.98 16.85
CA ASP A 185 -24.28 -9.94 16.20
C ASP A 185 -23.56 -8.58 16.21
N ASP A 186 -24.11 -7.56 16.90
CA ASP A 186 -23.46 -6.24 17.01
C ASP A 186 -22.11 -6.32 17.74
N MET A 187 -21.19 -5.41 17.37
CA MET A 187 -19.98 -5.12 18.12
C MET A 187 -20.24 -3.97 19.10
N VAL A 188 -20.22 -4.26 20.40
CA VAL A 188 -20.51 -3.27 21.44
C VAL A 188 -19.23 -2.76 22.08
N ILE A 189 -18.90 -1.48 21.87
CA ILE A 189 -17.80 -0.79 22.52
C ILE A 189 -18.27 -0.35 23.92
N THR A 190 -17.60 -0.82 24.96
CA THR A 190 -17.98 -0.59 26.34
C THR A 190 -16.76 -0.32 27.22
N GLY A 191 -17.01 0.08 28.47
CA GLY A 191 -15.99 0.28 29.50
C GLY A 191 -16.01 -0.84 30.57
N ASN A 192 -15.61 -0.47 31.77
CA ASN A 192 -15.46 -1.37 32.90
C ASN A 192 -16.76 -1.70 33.67
N ARG A 193 -17.91 -1.22 33.22
CA ARG A 193 -19.19 -1.49 33.88
C ARG A 193 -19.64 -2.91 33.61
N TYR A 194 -19.73 -3.70 34.67
CA TYR A 194 -20.15 -5.10 34.59
C TYR A 194 -21.55 -5.25 33.98
N GLU A 195 -22.49 -4.41 34.39
CA GLU A 195 -23.89 -4.43 33.94
C GLU A 195 -23.97 -4.14 32.43
N SER A 196 -23.16 -3.21 31.92
CA SER A 196 -23.13 -2.93 30.49
C SER A 196 -22.55 -4.08 29.66
N GLN A 197 -21.53 -4.77 30.17
CA GLN A 197 -20.98 -5.96 29.53
C GLN A 197 -21.99 -7.13 29.55
N LEU A 198 -22.67 -7.30 30.67
CA LEU A 198 -23.71 -8.33 30.85
C LEU A 198 -24.86 -8.09 29.88
N SER A 199 -25.48 -6.91 29.94
CA SER A 199 -26.61 -6.52 29.07
C SER A 199 -26.25 -6.67 27.58
N ALA A 200 -25.06 -6.27 27.16
CA ALA A 200 -24.63 -6.41 25.76
C ALA A 200 -24.63 -7.89 25.30
N ILE A 201 -24.08 -8.79 26.11
CA ILE A 201 -24.04 -10.23 25.79
C ILE A 201 -25.45 -10.84 25.79
N GLU A 202 -26.27 -10.50 26.78
CA GLU A 202 -27.65 -11.01 26.92
C GLU A 202 -28.56 -10.50 25.79
N SER A 203 -28.31 -9.29 25.27
CA SER A 203 -28.97 -8.74 24.07
C SER A 203 -28.53 -9.38 22.75
N GLY A 204 -27.55 -10.29 22.79
CA GLY A 204 -27.10 -11.03 21.59
C GLY A 204 -25.95 -10.39 20.81
N ALA A 205 -25.16 -9.49 21.43
CA ALA A 205 -23.96 -8.95 20.80
C ALA A 205 -23.01 -10.08 20.35
N GLY A 206 -22.52 -9.97 19.11
CA GLY A 206 -21.53 -10.89 18.58
C GLY A 206 -20.11 -10.61 19.10
N CYS A 207 -19.87 -9.36 19.54
CA CYS A 207 -18.58 -8.95 20.10
C CYS A 207 -18.76 -7.86 21.16
N ILE A 208 -18.02 -7.93 22.27
CA ILE A 208 -17.80 -6.79 23.16
C ILE A 208 -16.33 -6.36 23.11
N LEU A 209 -16.11 -5.04 22.94
CA LEU A 209 -14.80 -4.42 22.96
C LEU A 209 -14.67 -3.53 24.20
N VAL A 210 -13.89 -3.98 25.17
CA VAL A 210 -13.72 -3.32 26.47
C VAL A 210 -12.52 -2.38 26.42
N CYS A 211 -12.79 -1.09 26.62
CA CYS A 211 -11.81 0.01 26.53
C CYS A 211 -11.03 0.23 27.84
N LEU A 212 -9.96 1.06 27.76
CA LEU A 212 -9.13 1.53 28.87
C LEU A 212 -8.35 0.40 29.60
N GLY A 213 -8.10 -0.72 28.92
CA GLY A 213 -7.41 -1.85 29.52
C GLY A 213 -8.14 -2.45 30.73
N ALA A 214 -9.46 -2.22 30.84
CA ALA A 214 -10.25 -2.70 31.98
C ALA A 214 -10.29 -4.23 32.02
N GLU A 215 -10.21 -4.78 33.24
CA GLU A 215 -10.30 -6.21 33.43
C GLU A 215 -11.73 -6.71 33.17
N VAL A 216 -11.82 -7.81 32.44
CA VAL A 216 -13.09 -8.52 32.21
C VAL A 216 -13.18 -9.72 33.14
N SER A 217 -14.23 -9.77 33.96
CA SER A 217 -14.41 -10.84 34.96
C SER A 217 -14.53 -12.20 34.29
N ARG A 218 -14.13 -13.24 35.03
CA ARG A 218 -14.27 -14.63 34.55
C ARG A 218 -15.73 -15.02 34.28
N SER A 219 -16.69 -14.46 35.04
CA SER A 219 -18.12 -14.66 34.82
C SER A 219 -18.57 -14.12 33.47
N ILE A 220 -18.16 -12.89 33.08
CA ILE A 220 -18.44 -12.30 31.77
C ILE A 220 -17.79 -13.12 30.67
N GLN A 221 -16.52 -13.51 30.83
CA GLN A 221 -15.83 -14.34 29.82
C GLN A 221 -16.52 -15.71 29.62
N LYS A 222 -17.06 -16.32 30.72
CA LYS A 222 -17.82 -17.56 30.62
C LYS A 222 -19.13 -17.34 29.88
N LEU A 223 -19.89 -16.32 30.28
CA LEU A 223 -21.16 -15.96 29.63
C LEU A 223 -20.97 -15.70 28.14
N ALA A 224 -19.91 -14.97 27.78
CA ALA A 224 -19.59 -14.70 26.40
C ALA A 224 -19.32 -15.97 25.59
N ARG A 225 -18.57 -16.93 26.12
CA ARG A 225 -18.37 -18.25 25.48
C ARG A 225 -19.69 -19.00 25.29
N ASP A 226 -20.54 -19.00 26.30
CA ASP A 226 -21.83 -19.71 26.28
C ASP A 226 -22.80 -19.09 25.24
N ASN A 227 -22.60 -17.80 24.89
CA ASN A 227 -23.41 -17.06 23.91
C ASN A 227 -22.68 -16.81 22.57
N ASN A 228 -21.54 -17.42 22.32
CA ASN A 228 -20.73 -17.20 21.11
C ASN A 228 -20.35 -15.71 20.86
N CYS A 229 -20.21 -14.92 21.92
CA CYS A 229 -19.81 -13.53 21.86
C CYS A 229 -18.29 -13.41 22.01
N ALA A 230 -17.63 -12.74 21.07
CA ALA A 230 -16.21 -12.43 21.21
C ALA A 230 -15.97 -11.37 22.29
N VAL A 231 -14.86 -11.48 23.01
CA VAL A 231 -14.47 -10.49 24.02
C VAL A 231 -13.08 -9.99 23.72
N LEU A 232 -13.00 -8.71 23.44
CA LEU A 232 -11.74 -8.00 23.22
C LEU A 232 -11.51 -6.97 24.32
N THR A 233 -10.24 -6.70 24.62
CA THR A 233 -9.86 -5.58 25.49
C THR A 233 -8.76 -4.76 24.82
N THR A 234 -8.85 -3.43 24.95
CA THR A 234 -7.88 -2.48 24.38
C THR A 234 -7.47 -1.45 25.42
N PRO A 235 -6.20 -0.98 25.45
CA PRO A 235 -5.78 0.12 26.31
C PRO A 235 -6.36 1.47 25.88
N LEU A 236 -6.88 1.58 24.65
CA LEU A 236 -7.43 2.79 24.10
C LEU A 236 -8.74 3.20 24.76
N ASP A 237 -9.03 4.49 24.78
CA ASP A 237 -10.32 5.02 25.21
C ASP A 237 -11.40 4.87 24.13
N THR A 238 -12.66 5.02 24.52
CA THR A 238 -13.82 4.83 23.62
C THR A 238 -13.80 5.78 22.42
N TYR A 239 -13.37 7.04 22.61
CA TYR A 239 -13.30 8.00 21.51
C TYR A 239 -12.24 7.58 20.47
N THR A 240 -11.06 7.19 20.96
CA THR A 240 -9.96 6.72 20.09
C THR A 240 -10.36 5.45 19.34
N VAL A 241 -11.05 4.50 20.01
CA VAL A 241 -11.58 3.30 19.37
C VAL A 241 -12.59 3.64 18.28
N ALA A 242 -13.59 4.47 18.59
CA ALA A 242 -14.61 4.90 17.63
C ALA A 242 -13.99 5.62 16.41
N HIS A 243 -12.94 6.40 16.63
CA HIS A 243 -12.22 7.07 15.56
C HIS A 243 -11.40 6.11 14.67
N ARG A 244 -10.85 5.05 15.27
CA ARG A 244 -9.96 4.11 14.53
C ARG A 244 -10.68 2.89 13.96
N ILE A 245 -11.91 2.61 14.34
CA ILE A 245 -12.59 1.34 14.00
C ILE A 245 -12.70 1.13 12.47
N SER A 246 -12.96 2.18 11.69
CA SER A 246 -13.01 2.11 10.24
C SER A 246 -11.66 1.79 9.59
N GLN A 247 -10.56 2.07 10.28
CA GLN A 247 -9.20 1.80 9.80
C GLN A 247 -8.86 0.29 9.86
N CYS A 248 -9.70 -0.52 10.55
CA CYS A 248 -9.54 -1.97 10.63
C CYS A 248 -9.94 -2.69 9.34
N MET A 249 -10.74 -2.06 8.47
CA MET A 249 -11.24 -2.67 7.25
C MET A 249 -10.10 -3.14 6.34
N PRO A 250 -10.27 -4.27 5.64
CA PRO A 250 -9.31 -4.73 4.66
C PRO A 250 -9.21 -3.75 3.48
N VAL A 251 -8.05 -3.70 2.82
CA VAL A 251 -7.79 -2.78 1.68
C VAL A 251 -8.65 -3.10 0.45
N LYS A 252 -9.18 -4.31 0.36
CA LYS A 252 -10.16 -4.72 -0.65
C LYS A 252 -11.47 -5.04 0.06
N ALA A 253 -12.25 -4.02 0.34
CA ALA A 253 -13.56 -4.10 0.98
C ALA A 253 -14.68 -3.84 -0.03
#